data_a7f8b9aeb58da8cbf697125d0375048e
#
_entry.id   a7f8b9aeb58da8cbf697125d0375048e
#
_cell.length_a   1.000
_cell.length_b   1.000
_cell.length_c   1.000
_cell.angle_alpha   90.00
_cell.angle_beta   90.00
_cell.angle_gamma   90.00
#
_symmetry.space_group_name_H-M   'P 1'
#
loop_
_entity.id
_entity.type
_entity.pdbx_description
1 polymer ?
#
loop_
_entity_poly.entity_id
_entity_poly.type
_entity_poly.pdbx_seq_one_letter_code
_entity_poly.pdbx_strand_id
1 'polypeptide(L)' 'MDHNNGELLKYIKALLLLEVERLNTEEEPIKPEVLLARAGLNAREIAELLGKNSTAVAKTIQRAAKARA' A
#
# COMPACT_ATOMS: atom_id res chain seq x y z
N MET A 1 -20.33 0.42 16.70
CA MET A 1 -18.96 0.33 16.38
C MET A 1 -18.64 0.50 14.95
N ASP A 2 -19.41 1.24 14.30
CA ASP A 2 -19.25 1.39 12.88
C ASP A 2 -18.02 2.15 12.52
N HIS A 3 -17.57 3.03 13.40
CA HIS A 3 -16.37 3.79 13.08
C HIS A 3 -15.13 2.91 13.03
N ASN A 4 -15.20 1.70 13.60
CA ASN A 4 -14.07 0.80 13.55
C ASN A 4 -14.07 -0.06 12.31
N ASN A 5 -15.19 -0.13 11.62
CA ASN A 5 -15.28 -0.98 10.44
C ASN A 5 -14.40 -0.49 9.31
N GLY A 6 -14.29 0.83 9.16
CA GLY A 6 -13.46 1.37 8.11
C GLY A 6 -12.00 1.03 8.30
N GLU A 7 -11.52 1.13 9.54
CA GLU A 7 -10.15 0.79 9.82
C GLU A 7 -9.91 -0.70 9.65
N LEU A 8 -10.86 -1.49 10.10
CA LEU A 8 -10.71 -2.92 9.96
C LEU A 8 -10.60 -3.31 8.50
N LEU A 9 -11.41 -2.69 7.66
CA LEU A 9 -11.36 -2.96 6.23
C LEU A 9 -10.01 -2.59 5.64
N LYS A 10 -9.43 -1.49 6.11
CA LYS A 10 -8.11 -1.10 5.62
C LYS A 10 -7.07 -2.17 5.94
N TYR A 11 -7.10 -2.66 7.16
CA TYR A 11 -6.12 -3.67 7.54
C TYR A 11 -6.34 -4.96 6.79
N ILE A 12 -7.60 -5.31 6.55
CA ILE A 12 -7.88 -6.51 5.78
C ILE A 12 -7.37 -6.36 4.36
N LYS A 13 -7.63 -5.22 3.75
CA LYS A 13 -7.12 -4.98 2.41
C LYS A 13 -5.60 -5.03 2.37
N ALA A 14 -4.96 -4.41 3.36
CA ALA A 14 -3.52 -4.40 3.41
C ALA A 14 -2.97 -5.81 3.52
N LEU A 15 -3.58 -6.62 4.37
CA LEU A 15 -3.12 -7.98 4.55
C LEU A 15 -3.30 -8.79 3.27
N LEU A 16 -4.43 -8.59 2.58
CA LEU A 16 -4.67 -9.30 1.34
C LEU A 16 -3.63 -8.94 0.29
N LEU A 17 -3.29 -7.66 0.21
CA LEU A 17 -2.32 -7.23 -0.78
C LEU A 17 -0.93 -7.74 -0.46
N LEU A 18 -0.57 -7.75 0.81
CA LEU A 18 0.72 -8.28 1.19
C LEU A 18 0.78 -9.76 0.92
N GLU A 19 -0.34 -10.45 1.08
CA GLU A 19 -0.39 -11.86 0.77
C GLU A 19 -0.24 -12.10 -0.73
N VAL A 20 -0.87 -11.26 -1.53
CA VAL A 20 -0.73 -11.37 -2.98
C VAL A 20 0.71 -11.15 -3.38
N GLU A 21 1.37 -10.18 -2.76
CA GLU A 21 2.76 -9.93 -3.05
C GLU A 21 3.62 -11.13 -2.69
N ARG A 22 3.32 -11.75 -1.58
CA ARG A 22 4.06 -12.92 -1.15
C ARG A 22 3.94 -14.06 -2.15
N LEU A 23 2.76 -14.21 -2.72
CA LEU A 23 2.52 -15.25 -3.71
C LEU A 23 3.09 -14.90 -5.08
N ASN A 24 3.30 -13.63 -5.30
CA ASN A 24 3.78 -13.15 -6.58
C ASN A 24 5.31 -13.12 -6.58
N THR A 25 5.90 -14.19 -7.05
CA THR A 25 7.35 -14.31 -7.07
C THR A 25 7.93 -13.87 -8.39
N GLU A 26 7.31 -12.90 -9.00
CA GLU A 26 7.75 -12.39 -10.28
C GLU A 26 9.12 -11.74 -10.18
N GLU A 27 9.73 -11.59 -11.33
CA GLU A 27 11.03 -10.97 -11.39
C GLU A 27 10.98 -9.50 -10.97
N GLU A 28 9.84 -8.89 -11.15
CA GLU A 28 9.69 -7.48 -10.81
C GLU A 28 8.63 -7.34 -9.74
N PRO A 29 9.02 -7.58 -8.51
CA PRO A 29 8.06 -7.45 -7.43
C PRO A 29 7.60 -6.00 -7.29
N ILE A 30 6.33 -5.84 -7.02
CA ILE A 30 5.77 -4.51 -6.82
C ILE A 30 6.02 -4.09 -5.39
N LYS A 31 6.42 -2.85 -5.21
CA LYS A 31 6.71 -2.35 -3.88
C LYS A 31 5.45 -2.35 -3.02
N PRO A 32 5.59 -2.63 -1.73
CA PRO A 32 4.42 -2.62 -0.85
C PRO A 32 3.67 -1.30 -0.86
N GLU A 33 4.40 -0.19 -0.96
CA GLU A 33 3.75 1.12 -0.99
C GLU A 33 2.77 1.21 -2.15
N VAL A 34 3.17 0.69 -3.29
CA VAL A 34 2.33 0.77 -4.48
C VAL A 34 1.12 -0.14 -4.33
N LEU A 35 1.33 -1.33 -3.80
CA LEU A 35 0.22 -2.25 -3.60
C LEU A 35 -0.80 -1.67 -2.64
N LEU A 36 -0.35 -1.08 -1.55
CA LEU A 36 -1.26 -0.50 -0.57
C LEU A 36 -2.00 0.70 -1.14
N ALA A 37 -1.33 1.47 -1.99
CA ALA A 37 -1.99 2.58 -2.65
C ALA A 37 -3.10 2.08 -3.57
N ARG A 38 -2.87 0.98 -4.24
CA ARG A 38 -3.90 0.40 -5.10
C ARG A 38 -5.10 -0.08 -4.31
N ALA A 39 -4.89 -0.42 -3.04
CA ALA A 39 -5.99 -0.82 -2.18
C ALA A 39 -6.81 0.36 -1.69
N GLY A 40 -6.33 1.59 -1.95
CA GLY A 40 -7.06 2.76 -1.55
C GLY A 40 -6.50 3.48 -0.34
N LEU A 41 -5.34 3.06 0.14
CA LEU A 41 -4.71 3.77 1.26
C LEU A 41 -3.97 4.98 0.72
N ASN A 42 -4.00 6.07 1.49
CA ASN A 42 -3.23 7.23 1.10
C ASN A 42 -1.81 7.14 1.67
N ALA A 43 -0.96 8.09 1.27
CA ALA A 43 0.44 8.03 1.64
C ALA A 43 0.64 8.04 3.15
N ARG A 44 -0.16 8.81 3.86
CA ARG A 44 -0.03 8.86 5.30
C ARG A 44 -0.37 7.51 5.94
N GLU A 45 -1.44 6.90 5.48
CA GLU A 45 -1.85 5.62 6.02
C GLU A 45 -0.81 4.55 5.74
N ILE A 46 -0.26 4.58 4.55
CA ILE A 46 0.78 3.63 4.19
C ILE A 46 2.02 3.84 5.04
N ALA A 47 2.40 5.11 5.23
CA ALA A 47 3.57 5.42 6.02
C ALA A 47 3.41 4.93 7.45
N GLU A 48 2.23 5.11 8.03
CA GLU A 48 1.98 4.62 9.37
C GLU A 48 2.08 3.11 9.44
N LEU A 49 1.50 2.46 8.46
CA LEU A 49 1.49 1.01 8.46
C LEU A 49 2.88 0.43 8.30
N LEU A 50 3.69 1.03 7.46
CA LEU A 50 5.01 0.52 7.16
C LEU A 50 6.11 1.14 8.02
N GLY A 51 5.76 2.11 8.85
CA GLY A 51 6.77 2.78 9.67
C GLY A 51 7.71 3.64 8.86
N LYS A 52 7.18 4.29 7.84
CA LYS A 52 7.99 5.10 6.95
C LYS A 52 7.52 6.55 6.95
N ASN A 53 8.29 7.39 6.28
CA ASN A 53 7.96 8.80 6.14
C ASN A 53 6.92 8.98 5.04
N SER A 54 5.87 9.75 5.32
CA SER A 54 4.80 9.88 4.35
C SER A 54 5.24 10.58 3.08
N THR A 55 6.18 11.50 3.17
CA THR A 55 6.70 12.17 1.99
C THR A 55 7.44 11.18 1.10
N ALA A 56 8.22 10.31 1.70
CA ALA A 56 8.93 9.29 0.94
C ALA A 56 7.97 8.32 0.29
N VAL A 57 6.92 7.95 1.00
CA VAL A 57 5.90 7.06 0.45
C VAL A 57 5.22 7.72 -0.73
N ALA A 58 4.85 8.99 -0.60
CA ALA A 58 4.19 9.70 -1.69
C ALA A 58 5.08 9.75 -2.93
N LYS A 59 6.37 9.96 -2.75
CA LYS A 59 7.28 9.99 -3.88
C LYS A 59 7.38 8.63 -4.55
N THR A 60 7.42 7.58 -3.75
CA THR A 60 7.47 6.23 -4.30
C THR A 60 6.25 5.96 -5.15
N ILE A 61 5.08 6.35 -4.67
CA ILE A 61 3.85 6.12 -5.40
C ILE A 61 3.84 6.94 -6.69
N GLN A 62 4.29 8.18 -6.61
CA GLN A 62 4.34 9.03 -7.79
C GLN A 62 5.26 8.47 -8.85
N ARG A 63 6.42 8.00 -8.45
CA ARG A 63 7.36 7.43 -9.39
C ARG A 63 6.81 6.20 -10.07
N ALA A 64 6.11 5.37 -9.32
CA ALA A 64 5.50 4.19 -9.89
C ALA A 64 4.44 4.56 -10.90
N ALA A 65 3.64 5.58 -10.60
CA ALA A 65 2.60 6.02 -11.51
C ALA A 65 3.21 6.57 -12.79
N LYS A 66 4.29 7.33 -12.67
CA LYS A 66 4.95 7.87 -13.84
C LYS A 66 5.58 6.78 -14.68
N ALA A 67 6.17 5.80 -14.03
CA ALA A 67 6.82 4.74 -14.76
C ALA A 67 5.84 3.95 -15.60
N ARG A 68 4.60 3.89 -15.14
CA ARG A 68 3.57 3.14 -15.85
C ARG A 68 2.90 3.97 -16.94
N ALA A 69 3.02 5.27 -16.84
CA ALA A 69 2.44 6.12 -17.86
C ALA A 69 3.28 6.08 -19.11
#